data_a7602f0ebd6a3e2d0ed4c6723e728e3a
#
_entry.id   a7602f0ebd6a3e2d0ed4c6723e728e3a
#
_cell.length_a   1.000
_cell.length_b   1.000
_cell.length_c   1.000
_cell.angle_alpha   90.00
_cell.angle_beta   90.00
_cell.angle_gamma   90.00
#
_symmetry.space_group_name_H-M   'P 1'
#
loop_
_entity.id
_entity.type
_entity.pdbx_description
1 polymer ?
#
loop_
_entity_poly.entity_id
_entity_poly.type
_entity_poly.pdbx_seq_one_letter_code
_entity_poly.pdbx_strand_id
1 'polypeptide(L)'
;TKKILSAAGFHVPGGEEFSSFIEAQEAHLRYANKAFVVKPKSTNYGLGITIFKEGASLEDFTEALRIAFKEDTAVLIEEFLPGTEYRFFVLDNDVKAIMLRVPANVTGDGKHTVEELVAAKNSDPLRGTNHRAPLELIQLNDLEKLMLKEQGLTIYSVPEKEQIVYLRENSNVSTGGDSIDMTDVIDDSYKQIAIEAVAALGAKICGIDLIIPD
;
A
#
# COMPACT_ATOMS: atom_id res chain seq x y z
N THR A 1 -11.62 -7.33 12.99
CA THR A 1 -10.30 -7.97 12.81
C THR A 1 -9.31 -7.46 13.86
N LYS A 2 -8.92 -6.16 13.90
CA LYS A 2 -7.90 -5.61 14.81
C LYS A 2 -8.14 -5.93 16.29
N LYS A 3 -9.37 -5.75 16.80
CA LYS A 3 -9.71 -6.04 18.21
C LYS A 3 -9.43 -7.50 18.57
N ILE A 4 -9.70 -8.45 17.67
CA ILE A 4 -9.45 -9.88 17.89
C ILE A 4 -7.95 -10.14 17.93
N LEU A 5 -7.20 -9.62 16.96
CA LEU A 5 -5.74 -9.80 16.89
C LEU A 5 -5.05 -9.17 18.09
N SER A 6 -5.43 -7.96 18.50
CA SER A 6 -4.89 -7.30 19.68
C SER A 6 -5.19 -8.11 20.97
N ALA A 7 -6.42 -8.63 21.11
CA ALA A 7 -6.78 -9.48 22.25
C ALA A 7 -6.02 -10.82 22.27
N ALA A 8 -5.58 -11.31 21.12
CA ALA A 8 -4.73 -12.48 20.98
C ALA A 8 -3.22 -12.17 21.15
N GLY A 9 -2.86 -10.93 21.47
CA GLY A 9 -1.47 -10.52 21.75
C GLY A 9 -0.67 -10.06 20.54
N PHE A 10 -1.28 -9.95 19.36
CA PHE A 10 -0.60 -9.43 18.17
C PHE A 10 -0.51 -7.90 18.22
N HIS A 11 0.64 -7.36 17.81
CA HIS A 11 0.80 -5.92 17.60
C HIS A 11 0.02 -5.51 16.35
N VAL A 12 -0.93 -4.61 16.52
CA VAL A 12 -1.72 -4.02 15.43
C VAL A 12 -1.63 -2.50 15.53
N PRO A 13 -1.65 -1.76 14.39
CA PRO A 13 -1.57 -0.30 14.44
C PRO A 13 -2.61 0.28 15.40
N GLY A 14 -2.16 1.02 16.41
CA GLY A 14 -3.03 1.76 17.33
C GLY A 14 -3.69 2.92 16.60
N GLY A 15 -4.86 3.36 17.07
CA GLY A 15 -5.51 4.51 16.47
C GLY A 15 -6.97 4.68 16.87
N GLU A 16 -7.58 5.68 16.27
CA GLU A 16 -8.93 6.13 16.58
C GLU A 16 -9.79 6.20 15.32
N GLU A 17 -11.07 5.93 15.49
CA GLU A 17 -12.09 6.05 14.45
C GLU A 17 -12.93 7.29 14.68
N PHE A 18 -13.15 8.08 13.63
CA PHE A 18 -13.95 9.29 13.65
C PHE A 18 -15.03 9.23 12.57
N SER A 19 -16.27 9.54 12.96
CA SER A 19 -17.40 9.76 12.04
C SER A 19 -17.78 11.24 11.93
N SER A 20 -17.09 12.13 12.65
CA SER A 20 -17.24 13.57 12.62
C SER A 20 -15.93 14.21 12.18
N PHE A 21 -16.01 15.05 11.15
CA PHE A 21 -14.86 15.82 10.66
C PHE A 21 -14.29 16.73 11.75
N ILE A 22 -15.18 17.39 12.53
CA ILE A 22 -14.77 18.33 13.59
C ILE A 22 -14.02 17.59 14.70
N GLU A 23 -14.57 16.46 15.18
CA GLU A 23 -13.89 15.65 16.21
C GLU A 23 -12.55 15.10 15.74
N ALA A 24 -12.46 14.68 14.47
CA ALA A 24 -11.21 14.25 13.86
C ALA A 24 -10.19 15.40 13.80
N GLN A 25 -10.62 16.61 13.43
CA GLN A 25 -9.74 17.78 13.36
C GLN A 25 -9.24 18.20 14.75
N GLU A 26 -10.08 18.15 15.77
CA GLU A 26 -9.68 18.43 17.16
C GLU A 26 -8.63 17.44 17.69
N ALA A 27 -8.54 16.26 17.08
CA ALA A 27 -7.53 15.27 17.43
C ALA A 27 -6.11 15.65 16.97
N HIS A 28 -5.93 16.67 16.13
CA HIS A 28 -4.63 17.05 15.54
C HIS A 28 -3.50 17.11 16.57
N LEU A 29 -3.70 17.74 17.72
CA LEU A 29 -2.65 17.90 18.75
C LEU A 29 -2.09 16.56 19.28
N ARG A 30 -2.87 15.47 19.18
CA ARG A 30 -2.43 14.13 19.59
C ARG A 30 -1.45 13.49 18.58
N TYR A 31 -1.49 13.98 17.35
CA TYR A 31 -0.75 13.42 16.19
C TYR A 31 0.29 14.38 15.62
N ALA A 32 0.24 15.67 15.92
CA ALA A 32 1.04 16.73 15.29
C ALA A 32 2.54 16.43 15.19
N ASN A 33 3.11 15.71 16.17
CA ASN A 33 4.55 15.39 16.23
C ASN A 33 4.81 13.87 16.22
N LYS A 34 3.91 13.08 15.61
CA LYS A 34 4.04 11.63 15.52
C LYS A 34 3.93 11.19 14.07
N ALA A 35 4.45 10.01 13.78
CA ALA A 35 4.17 9.36 12.51
C ALA A 35 2.77 8.72 12.56
N PHE A 36 1.91 9.01 11.59
CA PHE A 36 0.54 8.49 11.54
C PHE A 36 0.01 8.40 10.10
N VAL A 37 -1.10 7.70 9.97
CA VAL A 37 -1.83 7.53 8.70
C VAL A 37 -3.27 8.00 8.90
N VAL A 38 -3.76 8.82 7.99
CA VAL A 38 -5.18 9.17 7.86
C VAL A 38 -5.74 8.36 6.69
N LYS A 39 -6.82 7.62 6.93
CA LYS A 39 -7.43 6.79 5.88
C LYS A 39 -8.93 6.60 6.07
N PRO A 40 -9.68 6.41 4.98
CA PRO A 40 -11.06 5.94 5.05
C PRO A 40 -11.15 4.57 5.73
N LYS A 41 -12.25 4.31 6.43
CA LYS A 41 -12.43 3.03 7.16
C LYS A 41 -12.69 1.84 6.25
N SER A 42 -13.43 2.03 5.17
CA SER A 42 -14.00 0.93 4.37
C SER A 42 -13.73 1.04 2.87
N THR A 43 -12.69 1.77 2.45
CA THR A 43 -12.32 1.88 1.03
C THR A 43 -11.33 0.82 0.61
N ASN A 44 -11.30 0.58 -0.70
CA ASN A 44 -10.36 -0.32 -1.37
C ASN A 44 -9.34 0.49 -2.19
N TYR A 45 -8.30 -0.17 -2.66
CA TYR A 45 -7.29 0.37 -3.60
C TYR A 45 -6.45 1.54 -3.09
N GLY A 46 -6.39 1.77 -1.77
CA GLY A 46 -5.58 2.86 -1.21
C GLY A 46 -6.14 4.27 -1.42
N LEU A 47 -7.41 4.38 -1.82
CA LEU A 47 -8.07 5.69 -2.01
C LEU A 47 -8.20 6.43 -0.69
N GLY A 48 -7.86 7.72 -0.70
CA GLY A 48 -8.03 8.60 0.45
C GLY A 48 -7.04 8.37 1.59
N ILE A 49 -5.96 7.62 1.37
CA ILE A 49 -4.90 7.38 2.37
C ILE A 49 -3.84 8.48 2.27
N THR A 50 -3.51 9.08 3.41
CA THR A 50 -2.39 10.02 3.55
C THR A 50 -1.49 9.58 4.69
N ILE A 51 -0.18 9.55 4.45
CA ILE A 51 0.84 9.11 5.40
C ILE A 51 1.70 10.30 5.83
N PHE A 52 1.85 10.49 7.13
CA PHE A 52 2.73 11.48 7.73
C PHE A 52 3.82 10.78 8.54
N LYS A 53 5.06 10.86 8.10
CA LYS A 53 6.20 10.18 8.76
C LYS A 53 6.82 10.99 9.90
N GLU A 54 6.62 12.31 9.91
CA GLU A 54 7.24 13.23 10.87
C GLU A 54 6.22 14.15 11.58
N GLY A 55 4.94 13.80 11.50
CA GLY A 55 3.84 14.66 11.95
C GLY A 55 3.28 15.51 10.81
N ALA A 56 2.33 16.38 11.14
CA ALA A 56 1.65 17.23 10.16
C ALA A 56 1.28 18.59 10.75
N SER A 57 1.31 19.64 9.92
CA SER A 57 0.68 20.90 10.24
C SER A 57 -0.84 20.72 10.37
N LEU A 58 -1.53 21.65 11.03
CA LEU A 58 -3.01 21.61 11.09
C LEU A 58 -3.63 21.72 9.69
N GLU A 59 -3.01 22.43 8.78
CA GLU A 59 -3.47 22.61 7.40
C GLU A 59 -3.40 21.27 6.64
N ASP A 60 -2.23 20.63 6.62
CA ASP A 60 -2.03 19.35 5.94
C ASP A 60 -2.89 18.24 6.55
N PHE A 61 -2.99 18.21 7.87
CA PHE A 61 -3.86 17.26 8.58
C PHE A 61 -5.34 17.45 8.20
N THR A 62 -5.79 18.71 8.14
CA THR A 62 -7.16 19.04 7.74
C THR A 62 -7.44 18.64 6.29
N GLU A 63 -6.48 18.83 5.40
CA GLU A 63 -6.62 18.41 4.00
C GLU A 63 -6.65 16.89 3.87
N ALA A 64 -5.79 16.16 4.59
CA ALA A 64 -5.84 14.70 4.64
C ALA A 64 -7.21 14.18 5.13
N LEU A 65 -7.80 14.83 6.15
CA LEU A 65 -9.16 14.50 6.61
C LEU A 65 -10.22 14.75 5.51
N ARG A 66 -10.13 15.88 4.77
CA ARG A 66 -11.06 16.15 3.67
C ARG A 66 -10.99 15.08 2.60
N ILE A 67 -9.80 14.68 2.22
CA ILE A 67 -9.56 13.61 1.24
C ILE A 67 -10.18 12.31 1.75
N ALA A 68 -9.92 11.92 2.99
CA ALA A 68 -10.43 10.67 3.55
C ALA A 68 -11.96 10.67 3.74
N PHE A 69 -12.55 11.75 4.25
CA PHE A 69 -14.01 11.87 4.43
C PHE A 69 -14.78 12.03 3.10
N LYS A 70 -14.10 12.36 1.99
CA LYS A 70 -14.71 12.33 0.67
C LYS A 70 -14.98 10.91 0.19
N GLU A 71 -14.14 9.96 0.62
CA GLU A 71 -14.19 8.57 0.20
C GLU A 71 -15.06 7.69 1.14
N ASP A 72 -15.22 8.07 2.42
CA ASP A 72 -16.00 7.31 3.41
C ASP A 72 -16.60 8.23 4.47
N THR A 73 -17.67 7.79 5.11
CA THR A 73 -18.33 8.47 6.24
C THR A 73 -17.58 8.32 7.56
N ALA A 74 -16.62 7.39 7.64
CA ALA A 74 -15.77 7.17 8.81
C ALA A 74 -14.30 7.13 8.40
N VAL A 75 -13.46 7.79 9.19
CA VAL A 75 -12.03 7.90 8.98
C VAL A 75 -11.27 7.30 10.15
N LEU A 76 -10.18 6.61 9.86
CA LEU A 76 -9.23 6.11 10.84
C LEU A 76 -7.99 7.00 10.85
N ILE A 77 -7.53 7.36 12.04
CA ILE A 77 -6.22 7.95 12.26
C ILE A 77 -5.43 6.93 13.07
N GLU A 78 -4.39 6.36 12.47
CA GLU A 78 -3.63 5.25 13.04
C GLU A 78 -2.14 5.57 13.08
N GLU A 79 -1.41 4.93 13.99
CA GLU A 79 0.04 5.03 14.00
C GLU A 79 0.63 4.50 12.68
N PHE A 80 1.66 5.16 12.19
CA PHE A 80 2.46 4.67 11.10
C PHE A 80 3.47 3.66 11.64
N LEU A 81 3.46 2.44 11.11
CA LEU A 81 4.45 1.42 11.41
C LEU A 81 5.51 1.42 10.30
N PRO A 82 6.79 1.67 10.62
CA PRO A 82 7.87 1.56 9.64
C PRO A 82 8.13 0.09 9.28
N GLY A 83 8.56 -0.14 8.05
CA GLY A 83 8.87 -1.47 7.52
C GLY A 83 8.21 -1.74 6.18
N THR A 84 8.44 -2.92 5.65
CA THR A 84 7.90 -3.38 4.38
C THR A 84 6.69 -4.26 4.59
N GLU A 85 5.59 -3.98 3.88
CA GLU A 85 4.36 -4.76 3.94
C GLU A 85 4.43 -5.98 3.02
N TYR A 86 4.20 -7.16 3.59
CA TYR A 86 4.10 -8.42 2.88
C TYR A 86 2.70 -9.03 3.05
N ARG A 87 2.12 -9.55 1.95
CA ARG A 87 0.88 -10.31 1.95
C ARG A 87 1.16 -11.79 2.10
N PHE A 88 0.73 -12.38 3.21
CA PHE A 88 0.79 -13.83 3.46
C PHE A 88 -0.54 -14.47 3.07
N PHE A 89 -0.51 -15.48 2.22
CA PHE A 89 -1.67 -16.31 1.92
C PHE A 89 -1.61 -17.59 2.77
N VAL A 90 -2.53 -17.69 3.72
CA VAL A 90 -2.64 -18.81 4.65
C VAL A 90 -3.83 -19.69 4.26
N LEU A 91 -3.58 -20.98 4.18
CA LEU A 91 -4.58 -22.02 3.89
C LEU A 91 -4.38 -23.19 4.87
N ASP A 92 -5.40 -23.51 5.65
CA ASP A 92 -5.42 -24.65 6.60
C ASP A 92 -4.15 -24.75 7.48
N ASN A 93 -3.79 -23.67 8.16
CA ASN A 93 -2.61 -23.56 9.03
C ASN A 93 -1.26 -23.70 8.32
N ASP A 94 -1.21 -23.37 7.04
CA ASP A 94 0.04 -23.37 6.29
C ASP A 94 0.13 -22.10 5.42
N VAL A 95 1.31 -21.48 5.34
CA VAL A 95 1.58 -20.35 4.45
C VAL A 95 1.91 -20.89 3.07
N LYS A 96 1.03 -20.66 2.11
CA LYS A 96 1.17 -21.13 0.73
C LYS A 96 1.91 -20.17 -0.17
N ALA A 97 1.87 -18.88 0.14
CA ALA A 97 2.60 -17.85 -0.61
C ALA A 97 2.81 -16.61 0.25
N ILE A 98 3.93 -15.93 0.02
CA ILE A 98 4.22 -14.60 0.57
C ILE A 98 4.54 -13.69 -0.60
N MET A 99 3.85 -12.57 -0.71
CA MET A 99 4.01 -11.63 -1.80
C MET A 99 4.43 -10.25 -1.28
N LEU A 100 5.51 -9.72 -1.85
CA LEU A 100 5.81 -8.30 -1.80
C LEU A 100 5.07 -7.62 -2.96
N ARG A 101 4.23 -6.65 -2.62
CA ARG A 101 3.54 -5.81 -3.61
C ARG A 101 4.34 -4.53 -3.81
N VAL A 102 4.68 -4.25 -5.06
CA VAL A 102 5.43 -3.05 -5.43
C VAL A 102 4.54 -2.16 -6.29
N PRO A 103 4.50 -0.84 -6.04
CA PRO A 103 3.77 0.09 -6.89
C PRO A 103 4.16 -0.02 -8.35
N ALA A 104 3.23 0.32 -9.26
CA ALA A 104 3.53 0.39 -10.68
C ALA A 104 4.76 1.25 -10.92
N ASN A 105 5.74 0.69 -11.61
CA ASN A 105 7.04 1.32 -11.84
C ASN A 105 7.66 0.83 -13.15
N VAL A 106 8.68 1.54 -13.62
CA VAL A 106 9.62 1.09 -14.63
C VAL A 106 11.05 1.36 -14.18
N THR A 107 11.99 0.58 -14.68
CA THR A 107 13.43 0.80 -14.43
C THR A 107 14.06 1.38 -15.67
N GLY A 108 14.69 2.52 -15.53
CA GLY A 108 15.42 3.20 -16.59
C GLY A 108 16.58 2.35 -17.12
N ASP A 109 16.81 2.45 -18.40
CA ASP A 109 17.96 1.81 -19.08
C ASP A 109 18.91 2.83 -19.73
N GLY A 110 18.60 4.13 -19.57
CA GLY A 110 19.36 5.24 -20.16
C GLY A 110 19.16 5.40 -21.67
N LYS A 111 18.15 4.77 -22.27
CA LYS A 111 17.94 4.76 -23.74
C LYS A 111 16.48 4.98 -24.12
N HIS A 112 15.55 4.30 -23.45
CA HIS A 112 14.13 4.31 -23.78
C HIS A 112 13.37 5.29 -22.91
N THR A 113 12.33 5.89 -23.48
CA THR A 113 11.41 6.76 -22.75
C THR A 113 10.58 5.95 -21.75
N VAL A 114 9.98 6.65 -20.76
CA VAL A 114 9.06 6.02 -19.81
C VAL A 114 7.93 5.27 -20.54
N GLU A 115 7.36 5.86 -21.60
CA GLU A 115 6.29 5.23 -22.40
C GLU A 115 6.76 3.92 -23.05
N GLU A 116 7.96 3.90 -23.63
CA GLU A 116 8.55 2.70 -24.23
C GLU A 116 8.86 1.63 -23.19
N LEU A 117 9.38 2.02 -22.02
CA LEU A 117 9.63 1.12 -20.90
C LEU A 117 8.34 0.50 -20.36
N VAL A 118 7.25 1.29 -20.24
CA VAL A 118 5.93 0.80 -19.87
C VAL A 118 5.40 -0.18 -20.92
N ALA A 119 5.53 0.14 -22.22
CA ALA A 119 5.10 -0.75 -23.29
C ALA A 119 5.87 -2.09 -23.26
N ALA A 120 7.18 -2.04 -23.03
CA ALA A 120 8.01 -3.23 -22.87
C ALA A 120 7.58 -4.07 -21.66
N LYS A 121 7.38 -3.44 -20.50
CA LYS A 121 6.93 -4.12 -19.28
C LYS A 121 5.52 -4.72 -19.42
N ASN A 122 4.64 -4.04 -20.15
CA ASN A 122 3.29 -4.53 -20.45
C ASN A 122 3.25 -5.68 -21.46
N SER A 123 4.35 -5.98 -22.16
CA SER A 123 4.45 -7.15 -23.04
C SER A 123 4.67 -8.46 -22.27
N ASP A 124 4.89 -8.42 -20.96
CA ASP A 124 4.95 -9.60 -20.12
C ASP A 124 3.64 -10.39 -20.20
N PRO A 125 3.65 -11.69 -20.55
CA PRO A 125 2.45 -12.52 -20.65
C PRO A 125 1.69 -12.66 -19.33
N LEU A 126 2.30 -12.35 -18.18
CA LEU A 126 1.64 -12.29 -16.90
C LEU A 126 0.80 -11.02 -16.69
N ARG A 127 0.90 -10.03 -17.60
CA ARG A 127 0.11 -8.79 -17.57
C ARG A 127 -1.05 -8.85 -18.56
N GLY A 128 -2.18 -8.32 -18.14
CA GLY A 128 -3.38 -8.29 -18.98
C GLY A 128 -4.40 -7.27 -18.50
N THR A 129 -5.61 -7.37 -19.00
CA THR A 129 -6.73 -6.50 -18.65
C THR A 129 -7.89 -7.29 -18.06
N ASN A 130 -8.72 -6.61 -17.26
CA ASN A 130 -9.97 -7.19 -16.73
C ASN A 130 -9.74 -8.46 -15.90
N HIS A 131 -8.69 -8.50 -15.11
CA HIS A 131 -8.30 -9.62 -14.24
C HIS A 131 -8.20 -10.98 -14.97
N ARG A 132 -7.83 -10.96 -16.25
CA ARG A 132 -7.60 -12.18 -17.05
C ARG A 132 -6.16 -12.68 -16.99
N ALA A 133 -5.29 -11.90 -16.40
CA ALA A 133 -3.91 -12.24 -16.09
C ALA A 133 -3.61 -11.95 -14.61
N PRO A 134 -2.55 -12.52 -14.03
CA PRO A 134 -2.17 -12.27 -12.65
C PRO A 134 -1.92 -10.79 -12.32
N LEU A 135 -1.34 -10.04 -13.27
CA LEU A 135 -1.04 -8.62 -13.13
C LEU A 135 -1.84 -7.81 -14.15
N GLU A 136 -2.30 -6.63 -13.74
CA GLU A 136 -2.92 -5.67 -14.68
C GLU A 136 -1.85 -4.90 -15.45
N LEU A 137 -2.24 -4.40 -16.64
CA LEU A 137 -1.40 -3.52 -17.43
C LEU A 137 -1.19 -2.18 -16.70
N ILE A 138 0.03 -1.68 -16.77
CA ILE A 138 0.34 -0.31 -16.36
C ILE A 138 -0.33 0.65 -17.36
N GLN A 139 -1.11 1.59 -16.86
CA GLN A 139 -1.72 2.65 -17.65
C GLN A 139 -0.84 3.91 -17.58
N LEU A 140 -0.99 4.81 -18.55
CA LEU A 140 -0.36 6.14 -18.53
C LEU A 140 -1.44 7.23 -18.61
N ASN A 141 -2.37 7.19 -17.66
CA ASN A 141 -3.45 8.15 -17.49
C ASN A 141 -2.98 9.40 -16.73
N ASP A 142 -3.89 10.26 -16.34
CA ASP A 142 -3.56 11.53 -15.69
C ASP A 142 -2.89 11.35 -14.33
N LEU A 143 -3.22 10.30 -13.57
CA LEU A 143 -2.58 10.01 -12.29
C LEU A 143 -1.12 9.61 -12.45
N GLU A 144 -0.80 8.74 -13.40
CA GLU A 144 0.56 8.34 -13.70
C GLU A 144 1.39 9.51 -14.24
N LYS A 145 0.79 10.38 -15.07
CA LYS A 145 1.43 11.61 -15.54
C LYS A 145 1.69 12.60 -14.41
N LEU A 146 0.77 12.70 -13.44
CA LEU A 146 0.97 13.53 -12.25
C LEU A 146 2.14 12.99 -11.40
N MET A 147 2.17 11.68 -11.16
CA MET A 147 3.25 10.99 -10.45
C MET A 147 4.62 11.24 -11.11
N LEU A 148 4.68 11.18 -12.44
CA LEU A 148 5.90 11.52 -13.20
C LEU A 148 6.29 12.99 -13.02
N LYS A 149 5.33 13.90 -13.07
CA LYS A 149 5.58 15.34 -12.88
C LYS A 149 6.18 15.65 -11.51
N GLU A 150 5.73 14.99 -10.45
CA GLU A 150 6.28 15.13 -9.10
C GLU A 150 7.74 14.67 -9.01
N GLN A 151 8.12 13.71 -9.84
CA GLN A 151 9.50 13.25 -9.98
C GLN A 151 10.32 14.07 -11.01
N GLY A 152 9.77 15.16 -11.56
CA GLY A 152 10.41 15.98 -12.58
C GLY A 152 10.49 15.34 -13.96
N LEU A 153 9.65 14.31 -14.21
CA LEU A 153 9.63 13.51 -15.42
C LEU A 153 8.34 13.68 -16.22
N THR A 154 8.37 13.20 -17.45
CA THR A 154 7.22 13.04 -18.34
C THR A 154 7.24 11.64 -18.96
N ILE A 155 6.21 11.26 -19.69
CA ILE A 155 6.19 9.99 -20.43
C ILE A 155 7.28 9.92 -21.52
N TYR A 156 7.80 11.05 -21.98
CA TYR A 156 8.86 11.16 -22.99
C TYR A 156 10.25 11.29 -22.39
N SER A 157 10.38 11.38 -21.07
CA SER A 157 11.68 11.40 -20.40
C SER A 157 12.37 10.05 -20.52
N VAL A 158 13.70 10.09 -20.69
CA VAL A 158 14.57 8.90 -20.69
C VAL A 158 15.21 8.81 -19.29
N PRO A 159 14.74 7.91 -18.41
CA PRO A 159 15.33 7.75 -17.09
C PRO A 159 16.76 7.20 -17.15
N GLU A 160 17.58 7.57 -16.18
CA GLU A 160 18.94 7.05 -16.07
C GLU A 160 18.93 5.52 -15.90
N LYS A 161 20.05 4.91 -16.24
CA LYS A 161 20.21 3.46 -16.07
C LYS A 161 20.04 3.09 -14.58
N GLU A 162 19.19 2.10 -14.32
CA GLU A 162 18.84 1.60 -12.98
C GLU A 162 17.97 2.57 -12.13
N GLN A 163 17.61 3.74 -12.66
CA GLN A 163 16.66 4.62 -12.00
C GLN A 163 15.27 3.98 -11.96
N ILE A 164 14.70 3.81 -10.76
CA ILE A 164 13.33 3.36 -10.60
C ILE A 164 12.41 4.58 -10.70
N VAL A 165 11.46 4.53 -11.62
CA VAL A 165 10.43 5.56 -11.83
C VAL A 165 9.10 4.99 -11.41
N TYR A 166 8.55 5.49 -10.32
CA TYR A 166 7.23 5.08 -9.84
C TYR A 166 6.11 5.78 -10.62
N LEU A 167 5.09 5.03 -10.95
CA LEU A 167 3.91 5.49 -11.71
C LEU A 167 2.65 5.55 -10.82
N ARG A 168 2.72 4.97 -9.63
CA ARG A 168 1.68 4.99 -8.60
C ARG A 168 2.31 5.01 -7.20
N GLU A 169 1.59 5.56 -6.24
CA GLU A 169 1.96 5.45 -4.81
C GLU A 169 1.51 4.11 -4.22
N ASN A 170 0.32 3.63 -4.61
CA ASN A 170 -0.22 2.39 -4.08
C ASN A 170 0.40 1.16 -4.78
N SER A 171 0.60 0.10 -4.01
CA SER A 171 1.18 -1.16 -4.46
C SER A 171 0.15 -2.18 -4.98
N ASN A 172 -1.02 -1.71 -5.44
CA ASN A 172 -2.06 -2.61 -5.90
C ASN A 172 -1.72 -3.20 -7.28
N VAL A 173 -1.79 -4.52 -7.38
CA VAL A 173 -1.65 -5.26 -8.63
C VAL A 173 -2.70 -4.82 -9.66
N SER A 174 -3.92 -4.50 -9.21
CA SER A 174 -5.01 -4.02 -10.07
C SER A 174 -4.78 -2.64 -10.71
N THR A 175 -3.74 -1.92 -10.30
CA THR A 175 -3.33 -0.63 -10.86
C THR A 175 -1.98 -0.69 -11.58
N GLY A 176 -1.56 -1.90 -11.99
CA GLY A 176 -0.32 -2.13 -12.70
C GLY A 176 0.90 -2.39 -11.80
N GLY A 177 0.69 -2.52 -10.47
CA GLY A 177 1.77 -2.91 -9.55
C GLY A 177 2.32 -4.30 -9.85
N ASP A 178 3.49 -4.57 -9.30
CA ASP A 178 4.15 -5.86 -9.36
C ASP A 178 3.83 -6.71 -8.12
N SER A 179 3.92 -8.02 -8.29
CA SER A 179 3.88 -8.98 -7.20
C SER A 179 5.15 -9.84 -7.26
N ILE A 180 5.96 -9.78 -6.22
CA ILE A 180 7.20 -10.53 -6.12
C ILE A 180 6.99 -11.66 -5.11
N ASP A 181 7.28 -12.89 -5.52
CA ASP A 181 7.22 -14.05 -4.63
C ASP A 181 8.38 -14.00 -3.63
N MET A 182 8.04 -13.97 -2.35
CA MET A 182 8.98 -13.92 -1.23
C MET A 182 8.86 -15.15 -0.33
N THR A 183 8.17 -16.19 -0.77
CA THR A 183 7.82 -17.36 0.04
C THR A 183 9.03 -18.06 0.65
N ASP A 184 10.10 -18.18 -0.15
CA ASP A 184 11.35 -18.84 0.27
C ASP A 184 12.39 -17.86 0.87
N VAL A 185 12.09 -16.56 0.87
CA VAL A 185 13.02 -15.50 1.32
C VAL A 185 12.70 -15.06 2.75
N ILE A 186 11.41 -14.97 3.08
CA ILE A 186 10.95 -14.51 4.39
C ILE A 186 11.18 -15.61 5.44
N ASP A 187 11.74 -15.20 6.58
CA ASP A 187 12.01 -16.10 7.71
C ASP A 187 10.74 -16.81 8.21
N ASP A 188 10.90 -18.09 8.55
CA ASP A 188 9.79 -18.94 8.96
C ASP A 188 9.09 -18.47 10.24
N SER A 189 9.74 -17.66 11.07
CA SER A 189 9.10 -17.05 12.26
C SER A 189 7.93 -16.16 11.89
N TYR A 190 8.01 -15.41 10.77
CA TYR A 190 6.89 -14.60 10.28
C TYR A 190 5.77 -15.46 9.69
N LYS A 191 6.09 -16.60 9.09
CA LYS A 191 5.08 -17.57 8.64
C LYS A 191 4.27 -18.10 9.83
N GLN A 192 4.96 -18.40 10.93
CA GLN A 192 4.30 -18.84 12.16
C GLN A 192 3.37 -17.76 12.73
N ILE A 193 3.82 -16.49 12.77
CA ILE A 193 2.99 -15.35 13.19
C ILE A 193 1.74 -15.24 12.32
N ALA A 194 1.87 -15.37 11.00
CA ALA A 194 0.75 -15.31 10.08
C ALA A 194 -0.27 -16.44 10.33
N ILE A 195 0.19 -17.67 10.56
CA ILE A 195 -0.65 -18.83 10.88
C ILE A 195 -1.41 -18.60 12.19
N GLU A 196 -0.72 -18.18 13.25
CA GLU A 196 -1.32 -17.92 14.56
C GLU A 196 -2.34 -16.78 14.51
N ALA A 197 -2.04 -15.70 13.77
CA ALA A 197 -2.96 -14.59 13.57
C ALA A 197 -4.23 -15.02 12.82
N VAL A 198 -4.10 -15.85 11.78
CA VAL A 198 -5.25 -16.39 11.04
C VAL A 198 -6.07 -17.35 11.89
N ALA A 199 -5.40 -18.20 12.70
CA ALA A 199 -6.06 -19.08 13.64
C ALA A 199 -6.86 -18.30 14.70
N ALA A 200 -6.31 -17.21 15.24
CA ALA A 200 -7.00 -16.32 16.18
C ALA A 200 -8.27 -15.70 15.58
N LEU A 201 -8.31 -15.49 14.26
CA LEU A 201 -9.51 -15.03 13.55
C LEU A 201 -10.53 -16.13 13.29
N GLY A 202 -10.20 -17.40 13.55
CA GLY A 202 -11.03 -18.55 13.22
C GLY A 202 -11.17 -18.81 11.72
N ALA A 203 -10.25 -18.29 10.89
CA ALA A 203 -10.29 -18.44 9.46
C ALA A 203 -9.45 -19.65 9.00
N LYS A 204 -9.90 -20.31 7.91
CA LYS A 204 -9.15 -21.40 7.26
C LYS A 204 -8.43 -20.92 6.00
N ILE A 205 -8.96 -19.90 5.35
CA ILE A 205 -8.37 -19.27 4.16
C ILE A 205 -8.34 -17.78 4.42
N CYS A 206 -7.14 -17.21 4.40
CA CYS A 206 -6.99 -15.79 4.68
C CYS A 206 -5.74 -15.21 3.99
N GLY A 207 -5.88 -13.99 3.46
CA GLY A 207 -4.74 -13.14 3.15
C GLY A 207 -4.52 -12.17 4.31
N ILE A 208 -3.36 -12.23 4.95
CA ILE A 208 -2.97 -11.32 6.03
C ILE A 208 -1.77 -10.49 5.64
N ASP A 209 -1.79 -9.20 5.99
CA ASP A 209 -0.66 -8.31 5.75
C ASP A 209 0.15 -8.18 7.04
N LEU A 210 1.46 -8.41 6.95
CA LEU A 210 2.42 -8.15 8.00
C LEU A 210 3.37 -7.04 7.55
N ILE A 211 3.63 -6.07 8.43
CA ILE A 211 4.69 -5.08 8.25
C ILE A 211 5.92 -5.64 8.97
N ILE A 212 6.96 -5.94 8.20
CA ILE A 212 8.22 -6.49 8.69
C ILE A 212 9.24 -5.35 8.72
N PRO A 213 9.89 -5.09 9.86
CA PRO A 213 10.98 -4.11 9.93
C PRO A 213 12.09 -4.43 8.93
N ASP A 214 12.67 -3.39 8.31
CA ASP A 214 13.79 -3.50 7.37
C ASP A 214 15.11 -3.88 8.09
#